data_2ee164c4654683a4548c8eb234e96349
#
_entry.id   2ee164c4654683a4548c8eb234e96349
#
_cell.length_a   1.000
_cell.length_b   1.000
_cell.length_c   1.000
_cell.angle_alpha   90.00
_cell.angle_beta   90.00
_cell.angle_gamma   90.00
#
_symmetry.space_group_name_H-M   'P 1'
#
loop_
_entity.id
_entity.type
_entity.pdbx_description
1 polymer ?
#
loop_
_entity_poly.entity_id
_entity_poly.type
_entity_poly.pdbx_seq_one_letter_code
_entity_poly.pdbx_strand_id
1 'polypeptide(L)'
;MEHVEHAGTTVAAKPAHPITVSVNERDVQFPDRKATGAEIKAAAIAQGVQVQPDFALFELKGQGTLKQVADDEQVTLHPNQKFRAVAPDDNS
;
A
#
# COMPACT_ATOMS: atom_id res chain seq x y z
N MET A 1 17.56 2.23 -33.96
CA MET A 1 17.06 2.39 -33.43
C MET A 1 16.61 2.50 -33.00
N GLU A 2 16.64 2.37 -32.91
CA GLU A 2 16.06 2.48 -32.28
C GLU A 2 15.63 2.37 -31.60
N HIS A 3 15.63 2.06 -31.64
CA HIS A 3 15.05 1.88 -30.73
C HIS A 3 15.05 1.61 -29.94
N VAL A 4 15.35 1.39 -30.14
CA VAL A 4 15.24 1.11 -29.19
C VAL A 4 15.07 1.13 -28.46
N GLU A 5 15.20 1.05 -28.45
CA GLU A 5 14.96 1.04 -27.71
C GLU A 5 14.56 1.04 -26.97
N HIS A 6 14.57 0.87 -27.10
CA HIS A 6 14.10 0.82 -26.20
C HIS A 6 14.07 0.61 -25.35
N ALA A 7 14.36 0.46 -25.59
CA ALA A 7 14.32 0.23 -24.64
C ALA A 7 14.13 0.09 -23.86
N GLY A 8 14.23 0.23 -23.89
CA GLY A 8 14.03 0.00 -23.02
C GLY A 8 13.73 -0.21 -22.35
N THR A 9 13.88 -0.41 -22.47
CA THR A 9 13.56 -0.68 -21.71
C THR A 9 13.42 -0.95 -20.85
N THR A 10 13.63 -0.97 -20.85
CA THR A 10 13.44 -1.31 -20.01
C THR A 10 13.25 -1.61 -19.17
N VAL A 11 13.31 -1.77 -19.30
CA VAL A 11 13.08 -2.19 -18.52
C VAL A 11 13.09 -2.50 -17.63
N ALA A 12 12.94 -2.30 -17.76
CA ALA A 12 13.32 -2.53 -16.69
C ALA A 12 13.02 -3.35 -15.72
N ALA A 13 13.55 -3.60 -15.32
CA ALA A 13 13.52 -4.33 -14.30
C ALA A 13 12.53 -4.14 -13.34
N LYS A 14 11.42 -3.90 -13.56
CA LYS A 14 10.52 -3.78 -12.56
C LYS A 14 9.90 -5.03 -12.23
N PRO A 15 9.34 -5.18 -11.09
CA PRO A 15 8.69 -6.39 -10.70
C PRO A 15 7.66 -6.73 -11.70
N ALA A 16 7.56 -7.96 -11.99
CA ALA A 16 6.66 -8.40 -12.97
C ALA A 16 5.25 -8.19 -12.56
N HIS A 17 4.95 -8.28 -11.30
CA HIS A 17 3.57 -8.25 -10.85
C HIS A 17 3.41 -7.34 -9.66
N PRO A 18 2.82 -6.21 -9.83
CA PRO A 18 2.56 -5.37 -8.66
C PRO A 18 1.60 -6.09 -7.74
N ILE A 19 1.71 -5.82 -6.47
CA ILE A 19 0.84 -6.43 -5.48
C ILE A 19 -0.31 -5.49 -5.24
N THR A 20 -1.52 -6.00 -5.31
CA THR A 20 -2.71 -5.21 -5.03
C THR A 20 -3.26 -5.59 -3.68
N VAL A 21 -3.38 -4.61 -2.82
CA VAL A 21 -4.04 -4.77 -1.52
C VAL A 21 -5.20 -3.78 -1.49
N SER A 22 -6.01 -3.82 -0.45
CA SER A 22 -7.06 -2.81 -0.34
C SER A 22 -6.83 -1.98 0.91
N VAL A 23 -7.14 -0.70 0.81
CA VAL A 23 -7.14 0.20 1.95
C VAL A 23 -8.53 0.84 1.95
N ASN A 24 -9.28 0.62 3.01
CA ASN A 24 -10.65 1.10 3.11
C ASN A 24 -11.48 0.63 1.91
N GLU A 25 -11.23 -0.63 1.52
CA GLU A 25 -11.97 -1.26 0.43
C GLU A 25 -11.67 -0.69 -0.96
N ARG A 26 -10.58 0.06 -1.08
CA ARG A 26 -10.15 0.57 -2.37
C ARG A 26 -8.84 -0.09 -2.73
N ASP A 27 -8.68 -0.47 -3.97
CA ASP A 27 -7.47 -1.15 -4.42
C ASP A 27 -6.30 -0.21 -4.46
N VAL A 28 -5.18 -0.64 -3.93
CA VAL A 28 -3.94 0.13 -3.92
C VAL A 28 -2.84 -0.82 -4.40
N GLN A 29 -2.05 -0.39 -5.36
CA GLN A 29 -1.03 -1.23 -5.93
C GLN A 29 0.35 -0.83 -5.45
N PHE A 30 1.19 -1.82 -5.21
CA PHE A 30 2.53 -1.61 -4.74
C PHE A 30 3.52 -2.34 -5.62
N PRO A 31 4.65 -1.74 -5.95
CA PRO A 31 5.65 -2.40 -6.77
C PRO A 31 6.48 -3.41 -6.00
N ASP A 32 6.54 -3.27 -4.66
CA ASP A 32 7.35 -4.14 -3.84
C ASP A 32 6.53 -4.90 -2.85
N ARG A 33 7.11 -5.98 -2.34
CA ARG A 33 6.42 -6.79 -1.37
C ARG A 33 6.45 -6.23 0.02
N LYS A 34 7.24 -5.22 0.29
CA LYS A 34 7.35 -4.69 1.63
C LYS A 34 7.08 -3.21 1.63
N ALA A 35 6.42 -2.74 2.65
CA ALA A 35 6.14 -1.33 2.82
C ALA A 35 5.94 -1.04 4.29
N THR A 36 6.27 0.15 4.73
CA THR A 36 5.97 0.56 6.09
C THR A 36 4.54 1.08 6.15
N GLY A 37 4.04 1.22 7.37
CA GLY A 37 2.70 1.78 7.53
C GLY A 37 2.56 3.15 6.86
N ALA A 38 3.58 4.00 7.02
CA ALA A 38 3.54 5.31 6.38
C ALA A 38 3.53 5.18 4.85
N GLU A 39 4.28 4.23 4.33
CA GLU A 39 4.31 4.01 2.88
C GLU A 39 2.99 3.50 2.35
N ILE A 40 2.31 2.67 3.12
CA ILE A 40 1.01 2.16 2.71
C ILE A 40 0.01 3.32 2.63
N LYS A 41 0.02 4.19 3.62
CA LYS A 41 -0.89 5.33 3.60
C LYS A 41 -0.54 6.27 2.45
N ALA A 42 0.75 6.52 2.23
CA ALA A 42 1.18 7.42 1.15
C ALA A 42 0.77 6.87 -0.21
N ALA A 43 0.92 5.57 -0.42
CA ALA A 43 0.51 4.97 -1.68
C ALA A 43 -0.99 5.06 -1.87
N ALA A 44 -1.74 4.86 -0.80
CA ALA A 44 -3.20 4.97 -0.88
C ALA A 44 -3.60 6.38 -1.26
N ILE A 45 -2.99 7.38 -0.65
CA ILE A 45 -3.29 8.77 -0.96
C ILE A 45 -2.97 9.06 -2.42
N ALA A 46 -1.81 8.61 -2.88
CA ALA A 46 -1.39 8.87 -4.25
C ALA A 46 -2.33 8.22 -5.26
N GLN A 47 -2.99 7.16 -4.87
CA GLN A 47 -3.89 6.45 -5.78
C GLN A 47 -5.36 6.80 -5.56
N GLY A 48 -5.62 7.85 -4.82
CA GLY A 48 -6.98 8.39 -4.74
C GLY A 48 -7.81 7.95 -3.56
N VAL A 49 -7.23 7.24 -2.63
CA VAL A 49 -7.97 6.83 -1.44
C VAL A 49 -8.01 8.02 -0.47
N GLN A 50 -9.14 8.23 0.14
CA GLN A 50 -9.29 9.40 1.00
C GLN A 50 -8.85 9.09 2.41
N VAL A 51 -7.56 9.05 2.62
CA VAL A 51 -6.97 8.91 3.94
C VAL A 51 -5.91 9.99 4.09
N GLN A 52 -5.43 10.19 5.29
CA GLN A 52 -4.41 11.19 5.55
C GLN A 52 -3.25 10.56 6.29
N PRO A 53 -2.07 11.18 6.26
CA PRO A 53 -0.90 10.55 6.88
C PRO A 53 -1.04 10.31 8.37
N ASP A 54 -1.89 11.07 9.05
CA ASP A 54 -2.07 10.90 10.48
C ASP A 54 -3.13 9.87 10.85
N PHE A 55 -3.74 9.22 9.87
CA PHE A 55 -4.71 8.17 10.18
C PHE A 55 -3.98 6.96 10.77
N ALA A 56 -4.63 6.25 11.64
CA ALA A 56 -4.10 5.00 12.17
C ALA A 56 -4.34 3.90 11.14
N LEU A 57 -3.35 3.08 10.91
CA LEU A 57 -3.46 2.01 9.92
C LEU A 57 -3.56 0.67 10.63
N PHE A 58 -4.48 -0.16 10.17
CA PHE A 58 -4.67 -1.49 10.71
C PHE A 58 -4.68 -2.49 9.58
N GLU A 59 -4.12 -3.66 9.83
CA GLU A 59 -4.22 -4.78 8.91
C GLU A 59 -5.38 -5.65 9.34
N LEU A 60 -6.27 -5.99 8.42
CA LEU A 60 -7.39 -6.86 8.74
C LEU A 60 -6.94 -8.28 8.57
N LYS A 61 -6.90 -9.01 9.67
CA LYS A 61 -6.53 -10.41 9.63
C LYS A 61 -7.77 -11.25 9.41
N GLY A 62 -7.60 -12.46 9.03
CA GLY A 62 -8.70 -13.37 8.88
C GLY A 62 -9.50 -13.41 10.15
N GLN A 63 -10.74 -13.60 10.12
CA GLN A 63 -11.62 -13.63 11.27
C GLN A 63 -11.94 -12.25 11.81
N GLY A 64 -11.66 -11.21 11.09
CA GLY A 64 -12.09 -9.89 11.50
C GLY A 64 -11.23 -9.18 12.52
N THR A 65 -10.08 -9.74 12.85
CA THR A 65 -9.19 -9.10 13.80
C THR A 65 -8.38 -8.01 13.14
N LEU A 66 -8.24 -6.89 13.81
CA LEU A 66 -7.42 -5.79 13.29
C LEU A 66 -6.12 -5.73 14.06
N LYS A 67 -5.01 -5.60 13.34
CA LYS A 67 -3.71 -5.44 13.94
C LYS A 67 -3.17 -4.10 13.53
N GLN A 68 -2.83 -3.24 14.48
CA GLN A 68 -2.33 -1.92 14.15
C GLN A 68 -0.93 -2.01 13.53
N VAL A 69 -0.69 -1.19 12.53
CA VAL A 69 0.59 -1.12 11.85
C VAL A 69 1.14 0.28 12.07
N ALA A 70 2.28 0.37 12.75
CA ALA A 70 2.90 1.66 13.02
C ALA A 70 3.49 2.24 11.74
N ASP A 71 3.69 3.54 11.73
CA ASP A 71 4.22 4.22 10.54
C ASP A 71 5.59 3.69 10.15
N ASP A 72 6.41 3.31 11.10
CA ASP A 72 7.74 2.81 10.80
C ASP A 72 7.81 1.29 10.79
N GLU A 73 6.69 0.62 10.95
CA GLU A 73 6.68 -0.83 10.96
C GLU A 73 6.62 -1.35 9.54
N GLN A 74 7.53 -2.25 9.19
CA GLN A 74 7.54 -2.82 7.85
C GLN A 74 6.64 -4.04 7.80
N VAL A 75 5.83 -4.12 6.78
CA VAL A 75 4.88 -5.19 6.61
C VAL A 75 5.16 -5.88 5.29
N THR A 76 5.02 -7.20 5.28
CA THR A 76 5.10 -7.94 4.03
C THR A 76 3.72 -7.95 3.39
N LEU A 77 3.66 -7.54 2.14
CA LEU A 77 2.41 -7.40 1.43
C LEU A 77 2.08 -8.68 0.67
N HIS A 78 0.81 -9.01 0.64
CA HIS A 78 0.31 -10.17 -0.08
C HIS A 78 -0.87 -9.75 -0.93
N PRO A 79 -1.11 -10.40 -2.06
CA PRO A 79 -2.29 -10.09 -2.85
C PRO A 79 -3.56 -10.25 -2.03
N ASN A 80 -4.48 -9.36 -2.24
CA ASN A 80 -5.80 -9.39 -1.58
C ASN A 80 -5.75 -9.11 -0.08
N GLN A 81 -4.63 -8.63 0.42
CA GLN A 81 -4.55 -8.25 1.82
C GLN A 81 -5.39 -7.00 2.05
N LYS A 82 -5.96 -6.88 3.22
CA LYS A 82 -6.87 -5.78 3.50
C LYS A 82 -6.34 -4.93 4.63
N PHE A 83 -6.42 -3.62 4.44
CA PHE A 83 -6.03 -2.66 5.46
C PHE A 83 -7.15 -1.67 5.69
N ARG A 84 -7.16 -1.09 6.86
CA ARG A 84 -8.13 -0.05 7.19
C ARG A 84 -7.39 1.13 7.79
N ALA A 85 -7.64 2.31 7.28
CA ALA A 85 -7.08 3.54 7.83
C ALA A 85 -8.21 4.31 8.50
N VAL A 86 -7.98 4.73 9.73
CA VAL A 86 -9.02 5.34 10.55
C VAL A 86 -8.53 6.69 11.03
N ALA A 87 -9.35 7.70 10.91
CA ALA A 87 -9.00 9.03 11.36
C ALA A 87 -8.74 9.04 12.85
N PRO A 88 -7.81 9.86 13.32
CA PRO A 88 -7.58 9.92 14.75
C PRO A 88 -8.80 10.46 15.46
N ASP A 89 -9.01 9.97 16.65
CA ASP A 89 -10.13 10.40 17.43
C ASP A 89 -9.70 11.55 18.27
N ASP A 90 -9.91 12.75 17.81
CA ASP A 90 -9.45 13.86 18.58
C ASP A 90 -10.52 14.47 19.33
N ASN A 91 -11.63 13.86 19.51
CA ASN A 91 -12.57 14.34 20.32
C ASN A 91 -12.57 13.82 21.54
N SER A 92 -11.64 13.09 21.78
CA SER A 92 -11.60 12.42 22.99
C SER A 92 -11.42 13.24 24.12
#